data_0ae015c4bccce8cd7a696622fe26cf2b
#
_entry.id   0ae015c4bccce8cd7a696622fe26cf2b
#
_cell.length_a   1.000
_cell.length_b   1.000
_cell.length_c   1.000
_cell.angle_alpha   90.00
_cell.angle_beta   90.00
_cell.angle_gamma   90.00
#
_symmetry.space_group_name_H-M   'P 1'
#
loop_
_entity.id
_entity.type
_entity.pdbx_description
1 polymer ?
#
loop_
_entity_poly.entity_id
_entity_poly.type
_entity_poly.pdbx_seq_one_letter_code
_entity_poly.pdbx_strand_id
1 'polypeptide(L)'
;DKLRLMSESARGEGGRIWTYKDGKPWYFLEEKYPDYGNLVPRDIATREIFDVCINQKLGINGENMVYLDLSHKDPHELDVKLGGIIEIYEKFTGDDPRKVPMKIFPAVHYSMGGLYVDYDQMTNIKGLFAAGECDFSQHGGNRLGANSLLSAIYGGTVAGPNAIKYLDEIETSYTDLDDSIYEARVKEEQERFDKLLNMRGSENAYKLHRELGEIMTANVTVVRENDKLLETDKKIQELMKRYEDIDMEDTQTWSNQAVFF
;
A
#
# COMPACT_ATOMS: atom_id res chain seq x y z
N ASP A 1 -4.18 -13.14 -8.64
CA ASP A 1 -4.40 -11.74 -8.30
C ASP A 1 -5.54 -11.52 -7.29
N LYS A 2 -5.45 -12.22 -6.14
CA LYS A 2 -6.44 -12.09 -5.06
C LYS A 2 -5.81 -11.48 -3.81
N LEU A 3 -4.86 -10.54 -4.01
CA LEU A 3 -4.18 -9.90 -2.90
C LEU A 3 -5.14 -9.00 -2.13
N ARG A 4 -5.25 -9.25 -0.82
CA ARG A 4 -6.01 -8.43 0.11
C ARG A 4 -5.19 -8.23 1.38
N LEU A 5 -5.34 -7.07 1.97
CA LEU A 5 -4.72 -6.80 3.25
C LEU A 5 -5.33 -7.71 4.32
N MET A 6 -4.48 -8.51 4.95
CA MET A 6 -4.82 -9.20 6.19
C MET A 6 -4.39 -8.36 7.38
N SER A 7 -5.30 -8.14 8.31
CA SER A 7 -5.01 -7.34 9.49
C SER A 7 -3.95 -8.01 10.37
N GLU A 8 -3.01 -7.20 10.88
CA GLU A 8 -2.05 -7.63 11.90
C GLU A 8 -2.73 -8.13 13.18
N SER A 9 -3.99 -7.78 13.41
CA SER A 9 -4.77 -8.29 14.54
C SER A 9 -4.84 -9.83 14.55
N ALA A 10 -4.82 -10.49 13.41
CA ALA A 10 -4.79 -11.95 13.33
C ALA A 10 -3.55 -12.52 14.03
N ARG A 11 -2.38 -11.88 13.89
CA ARG A 11 -1.15 -12.23 14.59
C ARG A 11 -1.23 -11.84 16.07
N GLY A 12 -1.76 -10.65 16.36
CA GLY A 12 -1.96 -10.14 17.72
C GLY A 12 -2.87 -11.02 18.58
N GLU A 13 -3.90 -11.63 17.99
CA GLU A 13 -4.82 -12.57 18.67
C GLU A 13 -4.28 -14.01 18.74
N GLY A 14 -3.00 -14.19 18.50
CA GLY A 14 -2.29 -15.45 18.69
C GLY A 14 -2.08 -16.26 17.41
N GLY A 15 -2.23 -15.65 16.26
CA GLY A 15 -1.87 -16.28 14.99
C GLY A 15 -0.40 -16.62 14.91
N ARG A 16 -0.09 -17.85 14.47
CA ARG A 16 1.28 -18.38 14.39
C ARG A 16 1.76 -18.38 12.95
N ILE A 17 2.94 -17.81 12.72
CA ILE A 17 3.57 -17.77 11.39
C ILE A 17 4.54 -18.94 11.26
N TRP A 18 4.40 -19.72 10.19
CA TRP A 18 5.24 -20.86 9.92
C TRP A 18 5.30 -21.24 8.43
N THR A 19 6.27 -22.06 8.07
CA THR A 19 6.40 -22.72 6.77
C THR A 19 6.94 -24.13 6.97
N TYR A 20 7.19 -24.85 5.86
CA TYR A 20 7.89 -26.14 5.92
C TYR A 20 9.40 -25.97 5.75
N LYS A 21 10.17 -26.68 6.61
CA LYS A 21 11.61 -26.85 6.48
C LYS A 21 11.94 -28.34 6.73
N ASP A 22 12.63 -28.95 5.80
CA ASP A 22 12.97 -30.39 5.86
C ASP A 22 11.75 -31.29 6.10
N GLY A 23 10.63 -30.96 5.46
CA GLY A 23 9.36 -31.70 5.54
C GLY A 23 8.61 -31.55 6.88
N LYS A 24 9.03 -30.64 7.76
CA LYS A 24 8.39 -30.37 9.06
C LYS A 24 7.93 -28.93 9.17
N PRO A 25 6.83 -28.64 9.91
CA PRO A 25 6.45 -27.29 10.23
C PRO A 25 7.58 -26.55 10.99
N TRP A 26 7.96 -25.39 10.49
CA TRP A 26 8.99 -24.55 11.08
C TRP A 26 8.42 -23.18 11.47
N TYR A 27 8.31 -22.96 12.77
CA TYR A 27 7.84 -21.71 13.38
C TYR A 27 9.01 -20.75 13.57
N PHE A 28 9.49 -20.21 12.47
CA PHE A 28 10.76 -19.48 12.40
C PHE A 28 10.81 -18.21 13.26
N LEU A 29 9.68 -17.52 13.50
CA LEU A 29 9.66 -16.39 14.42
C LEU A 29 9.83 -16.82 15.88
N GLU A 30 9.20 -17.93 16.28
CA GLU A 30 9.32 -18.45 17.63
C GLU A 30 10.74 -18.97 17.92
N GLU A 31 11.38 -19.59 16.91
CA GLU A 31 12.75 -20.09 17.04
C GLU A 31 13.78 -18.94 17.09
N LYS A 32 13.65 -17.95 16.19
CA LYS A 32 14.61 -16.84 16.10
C LYS A 32 14.44 -15.79 17.20
N TYR A 33 13.23 -15.61 17.71
CA TYR A 33 12.84 -14.58 18.67
C TYR A 33 12.04 -15.19 19.83
N PRO A 34 12.64 -16.04 20.67
CA PRO A 34 11.91 -16.81 21.68
C PRO A 34 11.15 -15.94 22.70
N ASP A 35 11.64 -14.73 22.99
CA ASP A 35 11.02 -13.82 23.95
C ASP A 35 9.73 -13.18 23.43
N TYR A 36 9.61 -13.03 22.12
CA TYR A 36 8.47 -12.35 21.46
C TYR A 36 7.64 -13.27 20.58
N GLY A 37 8.26 -14.31 20.01
CA GLY A 37 7.62 -15.25 19.11
C GLY A 37 6.91 -14.55 17.95
N ASN A 38 5.65 -14.85 17.75
CA ASN A 38 4.83 -14.23 16.71
C ASN A 38 4.46 -12.76 17.00
N LEU A 39 4.73 -12.24 18.20
CA LEU A 39 4.46 -10.85 18.57
C LEU A 39 5.64 -9.89 18.33
N VAL A 40 6.70 -10.34 17.64
CA VAL A 40 7.75 -9.42 17.17
C VAL A 40 7.17 -8.23 16.43
N PRO A 41 7.81 -7.04 16.46
CA PRO A 41 7.41 -5.89 15.66
C PRO A 41 7.16 -6.25 14.19
N ARG A 42 6.21 -5.60 13.54
CA ARG A 42 5.78 -5.93 12.17
C ARG A 42 6.91 -5.86 11.14
N ASP A 43 7.82 -4.93 11.29
CA ASP A 43 8.98 -4.78 10.41
C ASP A 43 9.94 -5.97 10.53
N ILE A 44 10.12 -6.53 11.72
CA ILE A 44 10.89 -7.76 11.94
C ILE A 44 10.18 -8.94 11.27
N ALA A 45 8.89 -9.14 11.56
CA ALA A 45 8.12 -10.22 10.94
C ALA A 45 8.15 -10.14 9.41
N THR A 46 8.01 -8.92 8.86
CA THR A 46 8.06 -8.67 7.41
C THR A 46 9.40 -9.09 6.80
N ARG A 47 10.52 -8.67 7.41
CA ARG A 47 11.87 -9.03 6.93
C ARG A 47 12.13 -10.53 7.02
N GLU A 48 11.68 -11.16 8.09
CA GLU A 48 11.84 -12.61 8.26
C GLU A 48 11.01 -13.42 7.25
N ILE A 49 9.76 -13.03 7.00
CA ILE A 49 8.94 -13.68 5.97
C ILE A 49 9.57 -13.49 4.59
N PHE A 50 10.04 -12.29 4.29
CA PHE A 50 10.73 -12.00 3.03
C PHE A 50 11.99 -12.87 2.87
N ASP A 51 12.83 -12.95 3.90
CA ASP A 51 14.03 -13.76 3.90
C ASP A 51 13.71 -15.25 3.67
N VAL A 52 12.75 -15.78 4.40
CA VAL A 52 12.29 -17.18 4.28
C VAL A 52 11.80 -17.50 2.87
N CYS A 53 10.99 -16.62 2.28
CA CYS A 53 10.42 -16.86 0.95
C CYS A 53 11.41 -16.58 -0.19
N ILE A 54 12.11 -15.46 -0.15
CA ILE A 54 12.91 -14.98 -1.29
C ILE A 54 14.33 -15.53 -1.25
N ASN A 55 15.02 -15.44 -0.10
CA ASN A 55 16.42 -15.84 0.00
C ASN A 55 16.56 -17.34 0.25
N GLN A 56 15.82 -17.89 1.22
CA GLN A 56 15.89 -19.29 1.59
C GLN A 56 15.03 -20.19 0.68
N LYS A 57 14.09 -19.63 -0.09
CA LYS A 57 13.18 -20.35 -1.00
C LYS A 57 12.33 -21.40 -0.30
N LEU A 58 11.95 -21.11 0.95
CA LEU A 58 11.11 -21.97 1.79
C LEU A 58 9.65 -21.55 1.80
N GLY A 59 9.22 -20.81 0.78
CA GLY A 59 7.81 -20.48 0.60
C GLY A 59 6.95 -21.71 0.28
N ILE A 60 5.67 -21.64 0.61
CA ILE A 60 4.70 -22.76 0.46
C ILE A 60 4.57 -23.15 -1.02
N ASN A 61 4.79 -24.43 -1.34
CA ASN A 61 4.67 -24.97 -2.70
C ASN A 61 5.53 -24.22 -3.75
N GLY A 62 6.64 -23.59 -3.32
CA GLY A 62 7.49 -22.79 -4.21
C GLY A 62 6.97 -21.38 -4.48
N GLU A 63 5.86 -20.98 -3.87
CA GLU A 63 5.31 -19.63 -3.93
C GLU A 63 5.90 -18.75 -2.82
N ASN A 64 5.93 -17.44 -3.03
CA ASN A 64 6.40 -16.48 -2.01
C ASN A 64 5.32 -16.25 -0.95
N MET A 65 4.97 -17.29 -0.18
CA MET A 65 3.96 -17.25 0.87
C MET A 65 4.38 -18.09 2.07
N VAL A 66 3.89 -17.72 3.24
CA VAL A 66 3.98 -18.50 4.49
C VAL A 66 2.59 -18.67 5.08
N TYR A 67 2.46 -19.59 6.03
CA TYR A 67 1.21 -19.78 6.77
C TYR A 67 1.09 -18.77 7.92
N LEU A 68 -0.13 -18.26 8.12
CA LEU A 68 -0.59 -17.60 9.34
C LEU A 68 -1.74 -18.43 9.89
N ASP A 69 -1.50 -19.11 10.99
CA ASP A 69 -2.36 -20.16 11.52
C ASP A 69 -3.15 -19.69 12.75
N LEU A 70 -4.46 -19.72 12.65
CA LEU A 70 -5.42 -19.47 13.72
C LEU A 70 -6.21 -20.73 14.13
N SER A 71 -6.03 -21.86 13.42
CA SER A 71 -6.86 -23.07 13.59
C SER A 71 -6.73 -23.75 14.96
N HIS A 72 -5.71 -23.35 15.74
CA HIS A 72 -5.48 -23.83 17.10
C HIS A 72 -6.28 -23.04 18.15
N LYS A 73 -6.98 -21.96 17.76
CA LYS A 73 -7.77 -21.09 18.63
C LYS A 73 -9.23 -21.54 18.66
N ASP A 74 -9.94 -21.13 19.71
CA ASP A 74 -11.37 -21.35 19.80
C ASP A 74 -12.15 -20.61 18.70
N PRO A 75 -12.97 -21.28 17.89
CA PRO A 75 -13.68 -20.65 16.77
C PRO A 75 -14.62 -19.52 17.20
N HIS A 76 -15.26 -19.63 18.37
CA HIS A 76 -16.16 -18.61 18.86
C HIS A 76 -15.40 -17.34 19.28
N GLU A 77 -14.25 -17.51 19.94
CA GLU A 77 -13.36 -16.38 20.26
C GLU A 77 -12.89 -15.67 18.98
N LEU A 78 -12.54 -16.44 17.94
CA LEU A 78 -12.15 -15.88 16.64
C LEU A 78 -13.29 -15.11 15.97
N ASP A 79 -14.51 -15.62 16.01
CA ASP A 79 -15.68 -14.93 15.44
C ASP A 79 -15.94 -13.58 16.12
N VAL A 80 -15.79 -13.51 17.44
CA VAL A 80 -15.99 -12.28 18.21
C VAL A 80 -14.90 -11.24 17.91
N LYS A 81 -13.62 -11.68 17.86
CA LYS A 81 -12.47 -10.78 17.76
C LYS A 81 -12.06 -10.45 16.32
N LEU A 82 -12.20 -11.42 15.42
CA LEU A 82 -11.64 -11.38 14.07
C LEU A 82 -12.68 -11.69 12.98
N GLY A 83 -13.97 -11.79 13.30
CA GLY A 83 -15.02 -12.26 12.40
C GLY A 83 -15.00 -11.59 11.03
N GLY A 84 -14.87 -10.27 10.97
CA GLY A 84 -14.79 -9.54 9.70
C GLY A 84 -13.55 -9.86 8.86
N ILE A 85 -12.40 -10.13 9.51
CA ILE A 85 -11.15 -10.52 8.85
C ILE A 85 -11.29 -11.94 8.27
N ILE A 86 -11.84 -12.85 9.05
CA ILE A 86 -12.08 -14.25 8.65
C ILE A 86 -13.05 -14.30 7.47
N GLU A 87 -14.15 -13.58 7.55
CA GLU A 87 -15.14 -13.49 6.46
C GLU A 87 -14.54 -12.96 5.16
N ILE A 88 -13.70 -11.92 5.23
CA ILE A 88 -13.01 -11.40 4.05
C ILE A 88 -12.10 -12.45 3.45
N TYR A 89 -11.28 -13.13 4.25
CA TYR A 89 -10.37 -14.15 3.75
C TYR A 89 -11.14 -15.30 3.09
N GLU A 90 -12.17 -15.82 3.75
CA GLU A 90 -13.02 -16.90 3.23
C GLU A 90 -13.70 -16.52 1.90
N LYS A 91 -14.22 -15.29 1.78
CA LYS A 91 -14.82 -14.81 0.53
C LYS A 91 -13.85 -14.76 -0.64
N PHE A 92 -12.57 -14.46 -0.40
CA PHE A 92 -11.58 -14.36 -1.46
C PHE A 92 -10.87 -15.66 -1.80
N THR A 93 -10.70 -16.55 -0.84
CA THR A 93 -9.92 -17.78 -1.01
C THR A 93 -10.79 -19.04 -1.06
N GLY A 94 -11.96 -19.02 -0.43
CA GLY A 94 -12.79 -20.18 -0.18
C GLY A 94 -12.37 -21.01 1.05
N ASP A 95 -11.27 -20.64 1.71
CA ASP A 95 -10.72 -21.33 2.86
C ASP A 95 -11.19 -20.68 4.17
N ASP A 96 -11.64 -21.46 5.14
CA ASP A 96 -12.03 -21.00 6.48
C ASP A 96 -10.81 -20.95 7.43
N PRO A 97 -10.34 -19.76 7.85
CA PRO A 97 -9.16 -19.62 8.71
C PRO A 97 -9.28 -20.26 10.09
N ARG A 98 -10.50 -20.61 10.53
CA ARG A 98 -10.74 -21.36 11.77
C ARG A 98 -10.37 -22.84 11.64
N LYS A 99 -10.23 -23.34 10.40
CA LYS A 99 -9.98 -24.76 10.10
C LYS A 99 -8.62 -24.99 9.41
N VAL A 100 -8.21 -24.04 8.57
CA VAL A 100 -6.97 -24.15 7.80
C VAL A 100 -6.16 -22.86 7.90
N PRO A 101 -4.81 -22.94 7.89
CA PRO A 101 -3.98 -21.76 7.95
C PRO A 101 -4.17 -20.83 6.74
N MET A 102 -4.17 -19.53 6.99
CA MET A 102 -4.12 -18.52 5.93
C MET A 102 -2.76 -18.48 5.27
N LYS A 103 -2.72 -18.19 3.97
CA LYS A 103 -1.48 -17.95 3.22
C LYS A 103 -1.25 -16.45 3.11
N ILE A 104 -0.09 -15.98 3.56
CA ILE A 104 0.26 -14.57 3.59
C ILE A 104 1.64 -14.29 3.02
N PHE A 105 1.83 -13.07 2.53
CA PHE A 105 3.13 -12.49 2.17
C PHE A 105 3.11 -10.99 2.49
N PRO A 106 4.24 -10.36 2.87
CA PRO A 106 4.30 -8.93 3.11
C PRO A 106 3.93 -8.11 1.88
N ALA A 107 3.12 -7.08 2.08
CA ALA A 107 2.77 -6.13 1.05
C ALA A 107 2.87 -4.69 1.58
N VAL A 108 3.07 -3.75 0.67
CA VAL A 108 3.04 -2.32 0.99
C VAL A 108 1.61 -1.95 1.41
N HIS A 109 1.48 -1.28 2.53
CA HIS A 109 0.20 -0.89 3.09
C HIS A 109 0.09 0.59 3.39
N TYR A 110 1.17 1.22 3.88
CA TYR A 110 1.14 2.60 4.38
C TYR A 110 2.45 3.31 4.04
N SER A 111 2.35 4.55 3.55
CA SER A 111 3.50 5.40 3.27
C SER A 111 3.76 6.33 4.47
N MET A 112 4.93 6.18 5.10
CA MET A 112 5.41 7.17 6.07
C MET A 112 6.16 8.26 5.32
N GLY A 113 5.76 9.49 5.55
CA GLY A 113 6.26 10.63 4.79
C GLY A 113 5.18 11.18 3.87
N GLY A 114 5.39 12.38 3.34
CA GLY A 114 4.39 13.05 2.52
C GLY A 114 4.61 14.55 2.46
N LEU A 115 3.54 15.30 2.34
CA LEU A 115 3.58 16.75 2.29
C LEU A 115 4.03 17.31 3.63
N TYR A 116 4.94 18.30 3.58
CA TYR A 116 5.29 19.08 4.76
C TYR A 116 4.05 19.79 5.30
N VAL A 117 3.86 19.75 6.61
CA VAL A 117 2.84 20.53 7.32
C VAL A 117 3.43 21.12 8.59
N ASP A 118 2.91 22.27 8.98
CA ASP A 118 3.17 22.88 10.28
C ASP A 118 2.25 22.32 11.38
N TYR A 119 2.26 22.92 12.56
CA TYR A 119 1.40 22.48 13.68
C TYR A 119 -0.09 22.71 13.45
N ASP A 120 -0.46 23.58 12.52
CA ASP A 120 -1.84 23.86 12.12
C ASP A 120 -2.29 22.99 10.93
N GLN A 121 -1.45 22.06 10.50
CA GLN A 121 -1.64 21.18 9.34
C GLN A 121 -1.67 21.93 8.00
N MET A 122 -1.11 23.15 7.94
CA MET A 122 -0.94 23.88 6.68
C MET A 122 0.40 23.51 6.06
N THR A 123 0.41 23.31 4.75
CA THR A 123 1.65 23.05 4.00
C THR A 123 2.46 24.34 3.80
N ASN A 124 3.61 24.25 3.15
CA ASN A 124 4.37 25.43 2.72
C ASN A 124 3.66 26.25 1.61
N ILE A 125 2.57 25.72 1.05
CA ILE A 125 1.67 26.46 0.15
C ILE A 125 0.50 26.98 0.99
N LYS A 126 0.38 28.28 1.11
CA LYS A 126 -0.68 28.93 1.89
C LYS A 126 -2.07 28.49 1.42
N GLY A 127 -2.92 28.12 2.35
CA GLY A 127 -4.28 27.65 2.08
C GLY A 127 -4.38 26.17 1.68
N LEU A 128 -3.26 25.47 1.51
CA LEU A 128 -3.24 24.03 1.29
C LEU A 128 -2.96 23.32 2.61
N PHE A 129 -3.91 22.51 3.06
CA PHE A 129 -3.81 21.69 4.27
C PHE A 129 -3.67 20.24 3.90
N ALA A 130 -2.94 19.48 4.72
CA ALA A 130 -2.82 18.02 4.57
C ALA A 130 -2.93 17.34 5.94
N ALA A 131 -3.56 16.19 6.00
CA ALA A 131 -3.74 15.44 7.22
C ALA A 131 -3.77 13.93 6.98
N GLY A 132 -3.25 13.15 7.93
CA GLY A 132 -3.24 11.70 7.87
C GLY A 132 -2.07 11.13 7.06
N GLU A 133 -2.31 10.13 6.22
CA GLU A 133 -1.24 9.43 5.49
C GLU A 133 -0.49 10.31 4.49
N CYS A 134 -1.14 11.37 3.99
CA CYS A 134 -0.51 12.27 3.01
C CYS A 134 0.43 13.31 3.63
N ASP A 135 0.46 13.49 4.96
CA ASP A 135 1.42 14.34 5.64
C ASP A 135 2.67 13.57 6.12
N PHE A 136 3.78 14.28 6.34
CA PHE A 136 5.07 13.67 6.68
C PHE A 136 5.30 13.45 8.18
N SER A 137 4.50 14.06 9.06
CA SER A 137 5.02 14.54 10.35
C SER A 137 4.95 13.54 11.50
N GLN A 138 4.11 12.49 11.42
CA GLN A 138 3.64 11.83 12.64
C GLN A 138 4.32 10.51 12.98
N HIS A 139 4.97 9.85 12.04
CA HIS A 139 5.42 8.47 12.21
C HIS A 139 6.92 8.25 12.06
N GLY A 140 7.68 9.23 11.59
CA GLY A 140 9.09 9.03 11.29
C GLY A 140 9.29 7.90 10.27
N GLY A 141 10.30 7.07 10.48
CA GLY A 141 10.63 5.98 9.57
C GLY A 141 9.81 4.70 9.75
N ASN A 142 9.01 4.57 10.82
CA ASN A 142 8.24 3.35 11.09
C ASN A 142 7.00 3.64 11.94
N ARG A 143 5.82 3.43 11.36
CA ARG A 143 4.54 3.65 12.02
C ARG A 143 4.21 2.48 12.97
N LEU A 144 3.88 2.81 14.22
CA LEU A 144 3.36 1.83 15.18
C LEU A 144 1.95 1.35 14.79
N GLY A 145 1.61 0.13 15.18
CA GLY A 145 0.29 -0.46 14.96
C GLY A 145 -0.85 0.45 15.44
N ALA A 146 -1.96 0.48 14.71
CA ALA A 146 -3.17 1.25 14.96
C ALA A 146 -3.04 2.80 14.87
N ASN A 147 -1.83 3.36 14.78
CA ASN A 147 -1.64 4.80 14.80
C ASN A 147 -2.03 5.53 13.49
N SER A 148 -2.30 4.82 12.40
CA SER A 148 -2.73 5.46 11.14
C SER A 148 -4.08 6.17 11.26
N LEU A 149 -5.07 5.52 11.87
CA LEU A 149 -6.38 6.13 12.10
C LEU A 149 -6.29 7.27 13.14
N LEU A 150 -5.48 7.09 14.18
CA LEU A 150 -5.28 8.13 15.19
C LEU A 150 -4.68 9.39 14.57
N SER A 151 -3.66 9.26 13.73
CA SER A 151 -3.05 10.39 13.03
C SER A 151 -4.02 11.07 12.06
N ALA A 152 -4.80 10.29 11.32
CA ALA A 152 -5.79 10.84 10.40
C ALA A 152 -6.89 11.63 11.12
N ILE A 153 -7.41 11.08 12.23
CA ILE A 153 -8.42 11.76 13.05
C ILE A 153 -7.84 13.03 13.69
N TYR A 154 -6.67 12.93 14.31
CA TYR A 154 -6.00 14.08 14.92
C TYR A 154 -5.72 15.16 13.88
N GLY A 155 -5.07 14.83 12.77
CA GLY A 155 -4.75 15.78 11.71
C GLY A 155 -6.00 16.45 11.15
N GLY A 156 -7.10 15.71 10.93
CA GLY A 156 -8.37 16.28 10.48
C GLY A 156 -9.01 17.23 11.50
N THR A 157 -8.95 16.88 12.81
CA THR A 157 -9.48 17.76 13.87
C THR A 157 -8.68 19.03 14.05
N VAL A 158 -7.42 19.06 13.65
CA VAL A 158 -6.57 20.25 13.65
C VAL A 158 -6.73 21.03 12.36
N ALA A 159 -6.66 20.37 11.20
CA ALA A 159 -6.72 21.02 9.89
C ALA A 159 -8.04 21.77 9.66
N GLY A 160 -9.17 21.16 10.02
CA GLY A 160 -10.50 21.75 9.76
C GLY A 160 -10.69 23.13 10.38
N PRO A 161 -10.52 23.30 11.71
CA PRO A 161 -10.64 24.62 12.36
C PRO A 161 -9.62 25.64 11.85
N ASN A 162 -8.39 25.21 11.57
CA ASN A 162 -7.36 26.13 11.07
C ASN A 162 -7.61 26.53 9.60
N ALA A 163 -8.20 25.66 8.79
CA ALA A 163 -8.65 26.04 7.46
C ALA A 163 -9.78 27.11 7.52
N ILE A 164 -10.73 26.96 8.44
CA ILE A 164 -11.78 27.96 8.66
C ILE A 164 -11.15 29.29 9.10
N LYS A 165 -10.26 29.26 10.09
CA LYS A 165 -9.54 30.46 10.54
C LYS A 165 -8.78 31.14 9.39
N TYR A 166 -8.10 30.36 8.55
CA TYR A 166 -7.42 30.90 7.38
C TYR A 166 -8.38 31.57 6.40
N LEU A 167 -9.56 30.98 6.17
CA LEU A 167 -10.61 31.58 5.32
C LEU A 167 -11.10 32.92 5.86
N ASP A 168 -11.18 33.09 7.18
CA ASP A 168 -11.56 34.36 7.81
C ASP A 168 -10.47 35.45 7.66
N GLU A 169 -9.21 35.05 7.40
CA GLU A 169 -8.07 35.96 7.25
C GLU A 169 -7.83 36.37 5.78
N ILE A 170 -8.41 35.69 4.80
CA ILE A 170 -8.22 36.04 3.38
C ILE A 170 -9.35 36.94 2.88
N GLU A 171 -8.95 37.96 2.11
CA GLU A 171 -9.89 38.94 1.54
C GLU A 171 -10.38 38.55 0.14
N THR A 172 -9.71 37.59 -0.52
CA THR A 172 -9.98 37.20 -1.90
C THR A 172 -10.76 35.88 -1.96
N SER A 173 -11.72 35.77 -2.89
CA SER A 173 -12.46 34.52 -3.19
C SER A 173 -11.94 33.90 -4.50
N TYR A 174 -12.19 32.62 -4.70
CA TYR A 174 -11.96 31.97 -6.00
C TYR A 174 -12.74 32.64 -7.14
N THR A 175 -13.87 33.29 -6.83
CA THR A 175 -14.68 34.06 -7.79
C THR A 175 -14.04 35.37 -8.23
N ASP A 176 -13.00 35.80 -7.55
CA ASP A 176 -12.25 37.03 -7.90
C ASP A 176 -11.11 36.74 -8.90
N LEU A 177 -10.88 35.45 -9.19
CA LEU A 177 -9.87 35.01 -10.15
C LEU A 177 -10.43 35.08 -11.57
N ASP A 178 -9.58 35.40 -12.54
CA ASP A 178 -9.95 35.42 -13.95
C ASP A 178 -10.28 34.01 -14.45
N ASP A 179 -11.42 33.85 -15.11
CA ASP A 179 -11.91 32.57 -15.61
C ASP A 179 -10.90 31.87 -16.56
N SER A 180 -10.06 32.65 -17.25
CA SER A 180 -9.03 32.10 -18.15
C SER A 180 -8.04 31.15 -17.45
N ILE A 181 -7.83 31.30 -16.13
CA ILE A 181 -6.98 30.39 -15.35
C ILE A 181 -7.59 28.99 -15.32
N TYR A 182 -8.89 28.91 -15.09
CA TYR A 182 -9.63 27.65 -15.03
C TYR A 182 -9.80 27.05 -16.43
N GLU A 183 -10.16 27.88 -17.41
CA GLU A 183 -10.32 27.45 -18.81
C GLU A 183 -9.02 26.87 -19.38
N ALA A 184 -7.89 27.53 -19.12
CA ALA A 184 -6.57 27.03 -19.53
C ALA A 184 -6.28 25.66 -18.95
N ARG A 185 -6.58 25.44 -17.67
CA ARG A 185 -6.36 24.16 -17.01
C ARG A 185 -7.29 23.06 -17.52
N VAL A 186 -8.58 23.37 -17.70
CA VAL A 186 -9.55 22.45 -18.30
C VAL A 186 -9.10 22.01 -19.69
N LYS A 187 -8.65 22.97 -20.51
CA LYS A 187 -8.15 22.68 -21.86
C LYS A 187 -6.91 21.76 -21.83
N GLU A 188 -5.95 22.04 -20.95
CA GLU A 188 -4.74 21.22 -20.79
C GLU A 188 -5.08 19.77 -20.40
N GLU A 189 -6.00 19.59 -19.44
CA GLU A 189 -6.42 18.25 -19.02
C GLU A 189 -7.22 17.53 -20.11
N GLN A 190 -8.05 18.23 -20.85
CA GLN A 190 -8.77 17.66 -22.00
C GLN A 190 -7.81 17.18 -23.09
N GLU A 191 -6.82 18.02 -23.45
CA GLU A 191 -5.80 17.66 -24.45
C GLU A 191 -5.00 16.43 -23.99
N ARG A 192 -4.65 16.36 -22.69
CA ARG A 192 -3.97 15.20 -22.12
C ARG A 192 -4.82 13.94 -22.18
N PHE A 193 -6.08 14.04 -21.83
CA PHE A 193 -7.02 12.92 -21.88
C PHE A 193 -7.26 12.43 -23.30
N ASP A 194 -7.46 13.36 -24.23
CA ASP A 194 -7.64 13.05 -25.67
C ASP A 194 -6.37 12.39 -26.25
N LYS A 195 -5.19 12.87 -25.87
CA LYS A 195 -3.93 12.22 -26.25
C LYS A 195 -3.90 10.76 -25.81
N LEU A 196 -4.23 10.48 -24.53
CA LEU A 196 -4.24 9.10 -23.99
C LEU A 196 -5.23 8.22 -24.77
N LEU A 197 -6.46 8.65 -24.96
CA LEU A 197 -7.49 7.89 -25.67
C LEU A 197 -7.13 7.59 -27.12
N ASN A 198 -6.28 8.40 -27.73
CA ASN A 198 -5.88 8.27 -29.13
C ASN A 198 -4.53 7.57 -29.31
N MET A 199 -3.89 7.08 -28.24
CA MET A 199 -2.65 6.32 -28.35
C MET A 199 -2.88 4.98 -29.05
N ARG A 200 -2.06 4.69 -30.07
CA ARG A 200 -2.13 3.47 -30.92
C ARG A 200 -0.73 2.92 -31.16
N GLY A 201 -0.05 2.64 -30.08
CA GLY A 201 1.28 2.05 -30.13
C GLY A 201 1.26 0.52 -30.13
N SER A 202 2.37 -0.07 -29.73
CA SER A 202 2.54 -1.52 -29.68
C SER A 202 2.60 -2.10 -28.26
N GLU A 203 2.70 -1.26 -27.25
CA GLU A 203 2.82 -1.67 -25.86
C GLU A 203 1.45 -1.76 -25.17
N ASN A 204 1.35 -2.64 -24.19
CA ASN A 204 0.11 -2.81 -23.43
C ASN A 204 0.28 -2.24 -22.00
N ALA A 205 -0.56 -1.28 -21.63
CA ALA A 205 -0.49 -0.59 -20.33
C ALA A 205 -0.50 -1.56 -19.12
N TYR A 206 -1.32 -2.60 -19.17
CA TYR A 206 -1.38 -3.59 -18.08
C TYR A 206 -0.11 -4.42 -17.93
N LYS A 207 0.59 -4.70 -19.05
CA LYS A 207 1.90 -5.39 -19.00
C LYS A 207 2.96 -4.49 -18.41
N LEU A 208 3.01 -3.21 -18.79
CA LEU A 208 3.94 -2.23 -18.23
C LEU A 208 3.69 -2.05 -16.72
N HIS A 209 2.43 -1.92 -16.30
CA HIS A 209 2.06 -1.82 -14.89
C HIS A 209 2.51 -3.05 -14.09
N ARG A 210 2.32 -4.25 -14.64
CA ARG A 210 2.78 -5.49 -14.00
C ARG A 210 4.28 -5.53 -13.87
N GLU A 211 5.02 -5.22 -14.94
CA GLU A 211 6.49 -5.17 -14.94
C GLU A 211 7.02 -4.17 -13.90
N LEU A 212 6.42 -2.98 -13.84
CA LEU A 212 6.73 -1.99 -12.81
C LEU A 212 6.48 -2.54 -11.40
N GLY A 213 5.33 -3.18 -11.17
CA GLY A 213 4.97 -3.77 -9.89
C GLY A 213 5.95 -4.86 -9.43
N GLU A 214 6.39 -5.72 -10.34
CA GLU A 214 7.38 -6.78 -10.07
C GLU A 214 8.74 -6.19 -9.68
N ILE A 215 9.24 -5.21 -10.43
CA ILE A 215 10.51 -4.52 -10.15
C ILE A 215 10.45 -3.79 -8.80
N MET A 216 9.38 -3.04 -8.55
CA MET A 216 9.18 -2.32 -7.30
C MET A 216 9.10 -3.29 -6.10
N THR A 217 8.38 -4.39 -6.25
CA THR A 217 8.27 -5.41 -5.20
C THR A 217 9.60 -6.05 -4.88
N ALA A 218 10.40 -6.36 -5.90
CA ALA A 218 11.69 -7.03 -5.71
C ALA A 218 12.75 -6.12 -5.06
N ASN A 219 12.82 -4.84 -5.45
CA ASN A 219 13.96 -3.98 -5.16
C ASN A 219 13.67 -2.80 -4.23
N VAL A 220 12.40 -2.40 -4.06
CA VAL A 220 12.04 -1.13 -3.40
C VAL A 220 11.20 -1.32 -2.14
N THR A 221 10.67 -2.51 -1.88
CA THR A 221 9.76 -2.75 -0.75
C THR A 221 10.49 -3.07 0.56
N VAL A 222 10.81 -4.34 0.81
CA VAL A 222 11.26 -4.83 2.12
C VAL A 222 12.75 -4.63 2.34
N VAL A 223 13.57 -5.02 1.37
CA VAL A 223 15.04 -4.88 1.41
C VAL A 223 15.48 -3.99 0.26
N ARG A 224 16.28 -2.97 0.58
CA ARG A 224 16.75 -1.97 -0.36
C ARG A 224 18.27 -1.91 -0.36
N GLU A 225 18.86 -2.03 -1.54
CA GLU A 225 20.29 -1.94 -1.77
C GLU A 225 20.55 -0.84 -2.81
N ASN A 226 21.51 0.05 -2.56
CA ASN A 226 21.74 1.22 -3.41
C ASN A 226 21.95 0.87 -4.88
N ASP A 227 22.71 -0.17 -5.18
CA ASP A 227 22.98 -0.58 -6.56
C ASP A 227 21.69 -1.05 -7.26
N LYS A 228 20.85 -1.82 -6.56
CA LYS A 228 19.55 -2.25 -7.07
C LYS A 228 18.56 -1.10 -7.24
N LEU A 229 18.60 -0.11 -6.35
CA LEU A 229 17.77 1.09 -6.49
C LEU A 229 18.17 1.91 -7.72
N LEU A 230 19.47 2.08 -7.97
CA LEU A 230 19.98 2.77 -9.15
C LEU A 230 19.66 2.01 -10.47
N GLU A 231 19.72 0.68 -10.45
CA GLU A 231 19.27 -0.14 -11.58
C GLU A 231 17.75 -0.02 -11.80
N THR A 232 16.99 -0.03 -10.71
CA THR A 232 15.53 0.12 -10.76
C THR A 232 15.12 1.46 -11.33
N ASP A 233 15.79 2.55 -10.94
CA ASP A 233 15.54 3.88 -11.51
C ASP A 233 15.73 3.89 -13.04
N LYS A 234 16.80 3.28 -13.56
CA LYS A 234 17.01 3.16 -15.00
C LYS A 234 15.89 2.37 -15.69
N LYS A 235 15.42 1.29 -15.08
CA LYS A 235 14.30 0.51 -15.61
C LYS A 235 12.99 1.29 -15.60
N ILE A 236 12.73 2.09 -14.57
CA ILE A 236 11.57 2.98 -14.53
C ILE A 236 11.65 4.01 -15.67
N GLN A 237 12.79 4.62 -15.91
CA GLN A 237 13.00 5.54 -17.04
C GLN A 237 12.76 4.87 -18.40
N GLU A 238 13.13 3.60 -18.54
CA GLU A 238 12.83 2.81 -19.73
C GLU A 238 11.33 2.53 -19.88
N LEU A 239 10.66 2.12 -18.80
CA LEU A 239 9.22 1.91 -18.79
C LEU A 239 8.44 3.19 -19.12
N MET A 240 8.89 4.35 -18.63
CA MET A 240 8.30 5.65 -18.97
C MET A 240 8.38 5.95 -20.47
N LYS A 241 9.50 5.59 -21.13
CA LYS A 241 9.63 5.75 -22.59
C LYS A 241 8.72 4.79 -23.34
N ARG A 242 8.64 3.54 -22.88
CA ARG A 242 7.73 2.53 -23.49
C ARG A 242 6.26 2.91 -23.30
N TYR A 243 5.92 3.58 -22.21
CA TYR A 243 4.57 4.11 -21.97
C TYR A 243 4.11 5.05 -23.08
N GLU A 244 5.01 5.81 -23.72
CA GLU A 244 4.65 6.69 -24.85
C GLU A 244 4.22 5.92 -26.10
N ASP A 245 4.44 4.60 -26.15
CA ASP A 245 4.07 3.70 -27.25
C ASP A 245 2.94 2.72 -26.88
N ILE A 246 2.11 3.03 -25.88
CA ILE A 246 0.98 2.17 -25.51
C ILE A 246 -0.12 2.18 -26.58
N ASP A 247 -0.81 1.05 -26.73
CA ASP A 247 -2.08 0.96 -27.43
C ASP A 247 -3.22 1.06 -26.43
N MET A 248 -4.01 2.13 -26.54
CA MET A 248 -5.23 2.30 -25.78
C MET A 248 -6.39 1.58 -26.51
N GLU A 249 -6.49 0.27 -26.29
CA GLU A 249 -7.50 -0.60 -26.91
C GLU A 249 -8.94 -0.16 -26.57
N ASP A 250 -9.18 0.21 -25.31
CA ASP A 250 -10.45 0.75 -24.85
C ASP A 250 -10.47 2.26 -25.03
N THR A 251 -11.31 2.72 -25.95
CA THR A 251 -11.48 4.16 -26.27
C THR A 251 -12.69 4.79 -25.61
N GLN A 252 -13.37 4.08 -24.71
CA GLN A 252 -14.51 4.62 -23.99
C GLN A 252 -14.05 5.71 -23.00
N THR A 253 -14.86 6.75 -22.89
CA THR A 253 -14.65 7.84 -21.93
C THR A 253 -15.25 7.52 -20.54
N TRP A 254 -16.00 6.45 -20.44
CA TRP A 254 -16.69 6.02 -19.23
C TRP A 254 -16.14 4.69 -18.74
N SER A 255 -15.74 4.64 -17.47
CA SER A 255 -15.21 3.41 -16.81
C SER A 255 -14.02 2.77 -17.51
N ASN A 256 -13.25 3.53 -18.28
CA ASN A 256 -12.04 3.04 -18.93
C ASN A 256 -10.91 2.84 -17.92
N GLN A 257 -10.68 1.60 -17.53
CA GLN A 257 -9.63 1.28 -16.54
C GLN A 257 -8.22 1.49 -17.08
N ALA A 258 -7.99 1.37 -18.39
CA ALA A 258 -6.68 1.57 -18.99
C ALA A 258 -6.16 3.01 -18.84
N VAL A 259 -7.05 3.99 -18.70
CA VAL A 259 -6.67 5.39 -18.43
C VAL A 259 -6.08 5.59 -17.03
N PHE A 260 -6.38 4.68 -16.09
CA PHE A 260 -5.90 4.77 -14.70
C PHE A 260 -4.58 4.04 -14.46
N PHE A 261 -4.10 3.26 -15.39
CA PHE A 261 -2.81 2.58 -15.34
C PHE A 261 -1.71 3.42 -15.98
#